data_ac0894696056d58c4c2228699a939cfb
#
_entry.id   ac0894696056d58c4c2228699a939cfb
#
_cell.length_a   1.000
_cell.length_b   1.000
_cell.length_c   1.000
_cell.angle_alpha   90.00
_cell.angle_beta   90.00
_cell.angle_gamma   90.00
#
_symmetry.space_group_name_H-M   'P 1'
#
loop_
_entity.id
_entity.type
_entity.pdbx_description
1 polymer ?
#
loop_
_entity_poly.entity_id
_entity_poly.type
_entity_poly.pdbx_seq_one_letter_code
_entity_poly.pdbx_strand_id
1 'polypeptide(L)'
;MLRRYRPTRGSATCERDFGNGLIDHWRKQRKTYCKARSSPGDAERPPSSIDCFLVKQANHAGSGDNLCVGENVRISFRDLADGKTPQAYFKRYVDSRHQQQHSKIAYGRGTLAGDCDPVHDLWQAKFFPGWNVNWFNAFEKVDDLKCDVWEESPTLIVERDTFANFFHNSEDFVNTVIALAILEWATEDLQILLTDLYPRGPFWPIWAKVFKGAREPLTAWDIAKKYGSKNVCFRKVGVAILGAASPITVHSFNTKCQSSTIVRAYSDYVIRGLGFAGETRYARRGDRDPKDVVVTFMARRSSGEWPEKRFCDSERSFFDCGLLRHLGIRKLGRSVRNDAEVVRALKSLEGKQFPNGAKVRVQDVDYSTLSFEDQIRANLDTDVIVGPHGAGLMHNIFMPDRAALVELFIDGSSANRHFHNLANWQGRAYHGASIANPVPTASLLALVSKAIAGLDLSKPY
;
A
#
# COMPACT_ATOMS: atom_id res chain seq x y z
N MET A 1 5.02 10.91 -13.66
CA MET A 1 4.25 11.33 -12.48
C MET A 1 5.17 11.85 -11.37
N LEU A 2 5.99 11.04 -10.72
CA LEU A 2 6.86 11.44 -9.60
C LEU A 2 7.76 12.64 -9.90
N ARG A 3 8.29 12.79 -11.12
CA ARG A 3 9.13 13.93 -11.52
C ARG A 3 8.44 15.30 -11.47
N ARG A 4 7.10 15.37 -11.39
CA ARG A 4 6.33 16.61 -11.25
C ARG A 4 6.32 17.12 -9.81
N TYR A 5 6.60 16.24 -8.84
CA TYR A 5 6.63 16.58 -7.43
C TYR A 5 8.05 16.99 -7.05
N ARG A 6 8.25 18.28 -6.87
CA ARG A 6 9.49 18.80 -6.30
C ARG A 6 9.29 18.98 -4.79
N PRO A 7 10.23 18.51 -3.96
CA PRO A 7 10.14 18.76 -2.53
C PRO A 7 10.21 20.27 -2.29
N THR A 8 9.19 20.81 -1.67
CA THR A 8 9.14 22.24 -1.31
C THR A 8 10.11 22.60 -0.20
N ARG A 9 10.59 21.62 0.56
CA ARG A 9 11.56 21.76 1.67
C ARG A 9 12.39 20.48 1.89
N GLY A 10 12.67 19.72 0.85
CA GLY A 10 13.39 18.46 1.00
C GLY A 10 14.89 18.69 1.18
N SER A 11 15.47 18.07 2.21
CA SER A 11 16.91 17.91 2.25
C SER A 11 17.35 16.93 1.14
N ALA A 12 18.59 17.03 0.68
CA ALA A 12 19.17 16.07 -0.27
C ALA A 12 19.04 14.61 0.23
N THR A 13 19.06 14.39 1.54
CA THR A 13 18.84 13.11 2.19
C THR A 13 17.40 12.59 1.99
N CYS A 14 16.40 13.47 2.04
CA CYS A 14 15.00 13.10 1.78
C CYS A 14 14.80 12.59 0.34
N GLU A 15 15.37 13.29 -0.62
CA GLU A 15 15.25 12.89 -2.03
C GLU A 15 16.00 11.59 -2.32
N ARG A 16 17.18 11.40 -1.72
CA ARG A 16 17.96 10.18 -1.88
C ARG A 16 17.26 8.95 -1.28
N ASP A 17 16.64 9.07 -0.10
CA ASP A 17 16.15 7.94 0.67
C ASP A 17 14.64 7.72 0.54
N PHE A 18 13.87 8.77 0.19
CA PHE A 18 12.40 8.75 0.14
C PHE A 18 11.81 9.59 -1.02
N GLY A 19 12.58 9.86 -2.04
CA GLY A 19 12.16 10.71 -3.16
C GLY A 19 12.61 10.20 -4.52
N ASN A 20 12.67 11.11 -5.49
CA ASN A 20 13.08 10.79 -6.86
C ASN A 20 14.50 10.20 -6.93
N GLY A 21 15.40 10.64 -6.05
CA GLY A 21 16.76 10.11 -5.97
C GLY A 21 16.80 8.62 -5.64
N LEU A 22 15.87 8.12 -4.82
CA LEU A 22 15.74 6.70 -4.53
C LEU A 22 15.31 5.92 -5.77
N ILE A 23 14.33 6.43 -6.52
CA ILE A 23 13.88 5.81 -7.78
C ILE A 23 15.02 5.74 -8.79
N ASP A 24 15.76 6.83 -8.96
CA ASP A 24 16.89 6.88 -9.88
C ASP A 24 18.03 5.96 -9.44
N HIS A 25 18.25 5.81 -8.13
CA HIS A 25 19.21 4.86 -7.58
C HIS A 25 18.81 3.42 -7.92
N TRP A 26 17.55 3.03 -7.64
CA TRP A 26 17.08 1.68 -7.92
C TRP A 26 17.07 1.34 -9.41
N ARG A 27 16.73 2.31 -10.27
CA ARG A 27 16.79 2.15 -11.73
C ARG A 27 18.20 1.80 -12.21
N LYS A 28 19.23 2.35 -11.59
CA LYS A 28 20.64 2.05 -11.92
C LYS A 28 21.09 0.67 -11.44
N GLN A 29 20.32 0.01 -10.54
CA GLN A 29 20.63 -1.33 -10.05
C GLN A 29 20.07 -2.44 -10.96
N ARG A 30 19.79 -2.13 -12.23
CA ARG A 30 19.33 -3.11 -13.23
C ARG A 30 20.37 -4.18 -13.49
N LYS A 31 19.93 -5.44 -13.50
CA LYS A 31 20.73 -6.63 -13.86
C LYS A 31 19.92 -7.54 -14.75
N THR A 32 20.55 -8.08 -15.79
CA THR A 32 19.94 -9.06 -16.69
C THR A 32 20.04 -10.44 -16.07
N TYR A 33 18.92 -11.10 -15.95
CA TYR A 33 18.76 -12.45 -15.39
C TYR A 33 18.67 -13.52 -16.44
N CYS A 34 17.98 -13.21 -17.51
CA CYS A 34 17.85 -14.09 -18.62
C CYS A 34 18.16 -13.30 -19.88
N LYS A 35 19.27 -13.63 -20.52
CA LYS A 35 19.77 -12.92 -21.68
C LYS A 35 19.10 -13.44 -22.95
N ALA A 36 18.56 -12.53 -23.74
CA ALA A 36 18.03 -12.85 -25.06
C ALA A 36 19.04 -13.62 -25.90
N ARG A 37 18.60 -14.69 -26.55
CA ARG A 37 19.44 -15.42 -27.49
C ARG A 37 19.60 -14.62 -28.78
N SER A 38 20.81 -14.58 -29.29
CA SER A 38 21.08 -14.04 -30.63
C SER A 38 20.72 -15.14 -31.64
N SER A 39 19.45 -15.22 -32.05
CA SER A 39 19.08 -16.11 -33.17
C SER A 39 19.13 -15.27 -34.46
N PRO A 40 19.99 -15.60 -35.44
CA PRO A 40 19.91 -15.00 -36.74
C PRO A 40 18.72 -15.61 -37.48
N GLY A 41 17.62 -14.91 -37.59
CA GLY A 41 16.62 -15.30 -38.58
C GLY A 41 15.14 -15.09 -38.27
N ASP A 42 14.70 -14.88 -37.05
CA ASP A 42 13.29 -14.65 -36.77
C ASP A 42 12.98 -13.19 -36.37
N ALA A 43 12.78 -12.36 -37.38
CA ALA A 43 12.33 -10.98 -37.18
C ALA A 43 10.89 -10.89 -36.62
N GLU A 44 10.12 -11.96 -36.71
CA GLU A 44 8.72 -11.98 -36.27
C GLU A 44 8.54 -12.26 -34.77
N ARG A 45 9.54 -12.87 -34.09
CA ARG A 45 9.44 -13.18 -32.66
C ARG A 45 10.73 -12.76 -31.93
N PRO A 46 10.74 -11.57 -31.31
CA PRO A 46 11.88 -11.18 -30.51
C PRO A 46 12.06 -12.18 -29.33
N PRO A 47 13.31 -12.55 -29.01
CA PRO A 47 13.61 -13.50 -27.95
C PRO A 47 13.16 -13.00 -26.58
N SER A 48 12.98 -13.92 -25.64
CA SER A 48 12.67 -13.59 -24.24
C SER A 48 13.84 -12.88 -23.57
N SER A 49 13.54 -12.02 -22.63
CA SER A 49 14.52 -11.47 -21.70
C SER A 49 13.91 -11.26 -20.32
N ILE A 50 14.73 -11.27 -19.27
CA ILE A 50 14.32 -10.92 -17.91
C ILE A 50 15.40 -10.04 -17.29
N ASP A 51 14.98 -8.84 -16.88
CA ASP A 51 15.80 -7.90 -16.13
C ASP A 51 15.20 -7.64 -14.76
N CYS A 52 16.06 -7.44 -13.77
CA CYS A 52 15.62 -7.10 -12.43
C CYS A 52 16.37 -5.89 -11.88
N PHE A 53 15.69 -5.15 -11.03
CA PHE A 53 16.21 -3.99 -10.32
C PHE A 53 16.28 -4.35 -8.84
N LEU A 54 17.47 -4.29 -8.26
CA LEU A 54 17.63 -4.52 -6.83
C LEU A 54 17.08 -3.34 -6.06
N VAL A 55 16.07 -3.60 -5.24
CA VAL A 55 15.41 -2.63 -4.38
C VAL A 55 15.84 -2.86 -2.95
N LYS A 56 16.79 -2.06 -2.47
CA LYS A 56 17.27 -2.13 -1.09
C LYS A 56 17.23 -0.75 -0.47
N GLN A 57 16.52 -0.63 0.64
CA GLN A 57 16.54 0.61 1.42
C GLN A 57 17.86 0.72 2.22
N ALA A 58 18.46 1.90 2.20
CA ALA A 58 19.72 2.15 2.91
C ALA A 58 19.62 1.94 4.42
N ASN A 59 18.42 2.09 5.00
CA ASN A 59 18.17 2.04 6.44
C ASN A 59 17.35 0.82 6.88
N HIS A 60 17.14 -0.15 6.01
CA HIS A 60 16.40 -1.37 6.35
C HIS A 60 17.40 -2.51 6.59
N ALA A 61 17.38 -3.08 7.79
CA ALA A 61 18.20 -4.25 8.14
C ALA A 61 17.73 -5.54 7.42
N GLY A 62 16.65 -5.46 6.65
CA GLY A 62 16.10 -6.56 5.86
C GLY A 62 16.89 -6.82 4.59
N SER A 63 16.78 -8.04 4.10
CA SER A 63 17.13 -8.42 2.73
C SER A 63 16.30 -7.56 1.79
N GLY A 64 16.90 -6.82 0.87
CA GLY A 64 16.18 -6.09 -0.17
C GLY A 64 15.16 -6.97 -0.93
N ASP A 65 14.47 -6.40 -1.87
CA ASP A 65 13.60 -7.13 -2.80
C ASP A 65 13.98 -6.76 -4.23
N ASN A 66 13.30 -7.33 -5.20
CA ASN A 66 13.55 -7.06 -6.61
C ASN A 66 12.25 -6.71 -7.32
N LEU A 67 12.32 -5.68 -8.13
CA LEU A 67 11.38 -5.46 -9.20
C LEU A 67 11.94 -6.15 -10.45
N CYS A 68 11.21 -7.07 -11.04
CA CYS A 68 11.66 -7.72 -12.26
C CYS A 68 10.70 -7.48 -13.41
N VAL A 69 11.24 -7.44 -14.61
CA VAL A 69 10.47 -7.31 -15.86
C VAL A 69 10.92 -8.37 -16.85
N GLY A 70 9.96 -9.11 -17.37
CA GLY A 70 10.14 -10.05 -18.47
C GLY A 70 9.57 -9.48 -19.76
N GLU A 71 10.28 -9.68 -20.85
CA GLU A 71 9.78 -9.42 -22.19
C GLU A 71 9.66 -10.73 -22.96
N ASN A 72 8.55 -10.91 -23.66
CA ASN A 72 8.22 -12.11 -24.41
C ASN A 72 8.38 -13.40 -23.57
N VAL A 73 7.82 -13.40 -22.36
CA VAL A 73 7.84 -14.56 -21.46
C VAL A 73 6.45 -15.16 -21.34
N ARG A 74 6.42 -16.47 -21.08
CA ARG A 74 5.18 -17.23 -20.87
C ARG A 74 4.93 -17.42 -19.38
N ILE A 75 3.68 -17.22 -18.96
CA ILE A 75 3.21 -17.57 -17.63
C ILE A 75 2.01 -18.52 -17.75
N SER A 76 2.03 -19.61 -16.99
CA SER A 76 0.92 -20.56 -16.86
C SER A 76 0.16 -20.30 -15.57
N PHE A 77 -1.13 -20.07 -15.67
CA PHE A 77 -2.03 -19.93 -14.52
C PHE A 77 -2.83 -21.22 -14.26
N ARG A 78 -2.39 -22.35 -14.79
CA ARG A 78 -3.08 -23.65 -14.67
C ARG A 78 -3.36 -24.03 -13.21
N ASP A 79 -2.39 -23.83 -12.32
CA ASP A 79 -2.55 -24.18 -10.92
C ASP A 79 -3.62 -23.33 -10.21
N LEU A 80 -3.85 -22.12 -10.66
CA LEU A 80 -4.98 -21.30 -10.23
C LEU A 80 -6.31 -21.86 -10.74
N ALA A 81 -6.36 -22.27 -12.01
CA ALA A 81 -7.58 -22.73 -12.65
C ALA A 81 -8.03 -24.10 -12.11
N ASP A 82 -7.08 -24.98 -11.78
CA ASP A 82 -7.38 -26.33 -11.28
C ASP A 82 -7.87 -26.35 -9.83
N GLY A 83 -7.92 -25.19 -9.15
CA GLY A 83 -8.38 -25.07 -7.77
C GLY A 83 -7.54 -25.85 -6.74
N LYS A 84 -6.39 -26.39 -7.13
CA LYS A 84 -5.55 -27.24 -6.28
C LYS A 84 -4.78 -26.45 -5.22
N THR A 85 -4.58 -25.19 -5.45
CA THR A 85 -3.68 -24.34 -4.67
C THR A 85 -4.30 -23.74 -3.40
N PRO A 86 -5.58 -23.33 -3.38
CA PRO A 86 -6.08 -22.48 -2.30
C PRO A 86 -6.17 -23.17 -0.94
N GLN A 87 -6.78 -24.36 -0.88
CA GLN A 87 -7.15 -24.98 0.39
C GLN A 87 -5.95 -25.56 1.17
N ALA A 88 -5.02 -26.21 0.50
CA ALA A 88 -3.83 -26.79 1.14
C ALA A 88 -2.89 -25.69 1.67
N TYR A 89 -2.81 -24.58 0.96
CA TYR A 89 -1.99 -23.44 1.35
C TYR A 89 -2.60 -22.68 2.53
N PHE A 90 -3.90 -22.44 2.49
CA PHE A 90 -4.64 -21.82 3.57
C PHE A 90 -4.48 -22.55 4.89
N LYS A 91 -4.66 -23.87 4.89
CA LYS A 91 -4.55 -24.69 6.10
C LYS A 91 -3.19 -24.56 6.78
N ARG A 92 -2.12 -24.47 6.00
CA ARG A 92 -0.74 -24.35 6.51
C ARG A 92 -0.45 -22.97 7.12
N TYR A 93 -1.10 -21.90 6.64
CA TYR A 93 -0.90 -20.53 7.13
C TYR A 93 -1.85 -20.13 8.24
N VAL A 94 -3.03 -20.71 8.25
CA VAL A 94 -4.02 -20.51 9.31
C VAL A 94 -3.54 -21.06 10.64
N ASP A 95 -2.78 -22.15 10.61
CA ASP A 95 -2.19 -22.76 11.81
C ASP A 95 -0.98 -21.96 12.35
N SER A 96 -0.45 -21.01 11.61
CA SER A 96 0.59 -20.09 12.07
C SER A 96 -0.03 -18.77 12.51
N ARG A 97 0.35 -18.27 13.70
CA ARG A 97 -0.18 -17.02 14.30
C ARG A 97 0.07 -15.72 13.47
N HIS A 98 0.62 -15.82 12.27
CA HIS A 98 0.89 -14.72 11.33
C HIS A 98 -0.15 -14.63 10.21
N GLN A 99 -1.37 -14.86 10.50
CA GLN A 99 -2.52 -15.18 9.66
C GLN A 99 -2.98 -14.10 8.65
N GLN A 100 -2.43 -12.92 8.65
CA GLN A 100 -2.92 -11.82 7.84
C GLN A 100 -2.07 -11.51 6.60
N GLN A 101 -0.94 -12.15 6.43
CA GLN A 101 0.08 -11.63 5.54
C GLN A 101 0.45 -12.51 4.36
N HIS A 102 -0.13 -13.69 4.14
CA HIS A 102 0.47 -14.58 3.13
C HIS A 102 -0.51 -15.57 2.49
N SER A 103 -1.46 -15.11 1.72
CA SER A 103 -2.21 -16.02 0.85
C SER A 103 -1.58 -16.08 -0.54
N LYS A 104 -0.62 -16.95 -0.73
CA LYS A 104 0.19 -17.04 -1.94
C LYS A 104 -0.17 -18.21 -2.83
N ILE A 105 0.07 -18.01 -4.13
CA ILE A 105 0.09 -19.09 -5.10
C ILE A 105 1.42 -19.83 -4.99
N ALA A 106 1.39 -21.16 -5.00
CA ALA A 106 2.58 -21.96 -5.17
C ALA A 106 2.90 -22.06 -6.66
N TYR A 107 4.07 -21.58 -7.05
CA TYR A 107 4.52 -21.69 -8.42
C TYR A 107 5.36 -22.96 -8.61
N GLY A 108 4.91 -23.88 -9.47
CA GLY A 108 5.66 -25.04 -9.90
C GLY A 108 6.66 -24.67 -11.00
N ARG A 109 7.64 -25.55 -11.23
CA ARG A 109 8.57 -25.41 -12.36
C ARG A 109 7.80 -25.32 -13.69
N GLY A 110 8.18 -24.37 -14.54
CA GLY A 110 7.52 -24.10 -15.81
C GLY A 110 6.31 -23.15 -15.71
N THR A 111 5.94 -22.67 -14.51
CA THR A 111 4.96 -21.58 -14.36
C THR A 111 5.42 -20.35 -15.10
N LEU A 112 6.70 -19.99 -14.99
CA LEU A 112 7.36 -18.95 -15.78
C LEU A 112 8.30 -19.62 -16.79
N ALA A 113 8.21 -19.29 -18.06
CA ALA A 113 9.10 -19.81 -19.08
C ALA A 113 9.54 -18.74 -20.07
N GLY A 114 10.73 -18.93 -20.63
CA GLY A 114 11.31 -17.99 -21.60
C GLY A 114 12.32 -18.66 -22.52
N ASP A 115 12.42 -18.12 -23.74
CA ASP A 115 13.46 -18.47 -24.69
C ASP A 115 14.64 -17.51 -24.50
N CYS A 116 15.35 -17.68 -23.40
CA CYS A 116 16.53 -16.89 -23.06
C CYS A 116 17.51 -17.71 -22.22
N ASP A 117 18.75 -17.26 -22.15
CA ASP A 117 19.80 -17.92 -21.38
C ASP A 117 19.92 -17.33 -19.97
N PRO A 118 19.59 -18.13 -18.91
CA PRO A 118 19.76 -17.70 -17.53
C PRO A 118 21.24 -17.37 -17.25
N VAL A 119 21.48 -16.22 -16.59
CA VAL A 119 22.81 -15.83 -16.14
C VAL A 119 23.12 -16.56 -14.84
N HIS A 120 23.86 -17.63 -14.92
CA HIS A 120 24.05 -18.66 -13.88
C HIS A 120 24.48 -18.11 -12.52
N ASP A 121 25.42 -17.19 -12.48
CA ASP A 121 25.97 -16.63 -11.23
C ASP A 121 24.93 -15.82 -10.44
N LEU A 122 23.98 -15.19 -11.13
CA LEU A 122 22.91 -14.42 -10.49
C LEU A 122 21.85 -15.33 -9.87
N TRP A 123 21.58 -16.47 -10.46
CA TRP A 123 20.61 -17.45 -9.96
C TRP A 123 21.14 -18.21 -8.73
N GLN A 124 22.44 -18.51 -8.68
CA GLN A 124 23.07 -19.18 -7.55
C GLN A 124 23.31 -18.27 -6.36
N ALA A 125 23.51 -16.98 -6.55
CA ALA A 125 23.93 -16.05 -5.51
C ALA A 125 22.84 -15.72 -4.47
N LYS A 126 21.65 -16.37 -4.49
CA LYS A 126 20.49 -16.02 -3.66
C LYS A 126 20.21 -14.49 -3.71
N PHE A 127 20.38 -13.92 -4.86
CA PHE A 127 20.32 -12.48 -5.10
C PHE A 127 18.91 -11.91 -4.93
N PHE A 128 17.92 -12.81 -4.80
CA PHE A 128 16.51 -12.48 -4.67
C PHE A 128 15.99 -12.86 -3.30
N PRO A 129 16.10 -11.98 -2.34
CA PRO A 129 15.28 -12.09 -1.16
C PRO A 129 13.82 -11.83 -1.52
N GLY A 130 12.92 -12.53 -0.86
CA GLY A 130 11.50 -12.27 -0.98
C GLY A 130 10.75 -13.09 -2.02
N TRP A 131 9.65 -12.56 -2.52
CA TRP A 131 8.65 -13.23 -3.34
C TRP A 131 9.11 -13.61 -4.74
N ASN A 132 9.96 -12.79 -5.34
CA ASN A 132 10.48 -13.02 -6.68
C ASN A 132 11.29 -14.32 -6.77
N VAL A 133 11.82 -14.83 -5.66
CA VAL A 133 12.44 -16.14 -5.59
C VAL A 133 11.51 -17.24 -6.11
N ASN A 134 10.22 -17.18 -5.77
CA ASN A 134 9.26 -18.19 -6.22
C ASN A 134 9.05 -18.16 -7.73
N TRP A 135 8.98 -16.98 -8.34
CA TRP A 135 8.87 -16.84 -9.78
C TRP A 135 10.11 -17.37 -10.50
N PHE A 136 11.31 -17.10 -9.99
CA PHE A 136 12.54 -17.56 -10.60
C PHE A 136 12.80 -19.05 -10.37
N ASN A 137 12.43 -19.57 -9.21
CA ASN A 137 12.46 -21.02 -8.98
C ASN A 137 11.47 -21.76 -9.88
N ALA A 138 10.43 -21.10 -10.33
CA ALA A 138 9.45 -21.63 -11.26
C ALA A 138 9.85 -21.45 -12.75
N PHE A 139 10.97 -20.77 -13.03
CA PHE A 139 11.43 -20.52 -14.39
C PHE A 139 11.91 -21.81 -15.08
N GLU A 140 11.51 -21.93 -16.33
CA GLU A 140 11.97 -22.98 -17.24
C GLU A 140 12.44 -22.36 -18.55
N LYS A 141 13.68 -22.66 -18.91
CA LYS A 141 14.19 -22.33 -20.24
C LYS A 141 13.52 -23.21 -21.27
N VAL A 142 12.99 -22.65 -22.32
CA VAL A 142 12.38 -23.34 -23.45
C VAL A 142 13.00 -22.87 -24.75
N ASP A 143 12.97 -23.72 -25.78
CA ASP A 143 13.48 -23.33 -27.11
C ASP A 143 12.38 -22.72 -27.96
N ASP A 144 11.12 -22.96 -27.63
CA ASP A 144 9.95 -22.40 -28.31
C ASP A 144 8.87 -22.03 -27.28
N LEU A 145 8.46 -20.76 -27.29
CA LEU A 145 7.35 -20.28 -26.49
C LEU A 145 6.03 -20.69 -27.15
N LYS A 146 5.43 -21.75 -26.65
CA LYS A 146 4.07 -22.13 -27.04
C LYS A 146 3.06 -21.26 -26.31
N CYS A 147 2.42 -20.36 -27.01
CA CYS A 147 1.47 -19.39 -26.47
C CYS A 147 0.07 -19.63 -27.03
N ASP A 148 -0.90 -19.80 -26.12
CA ASP A 148 -2.32 -19.87 -26.49
C ASP A 148 -2.92 -18.45 -26.56
N VAL A 149 -2.37 -17.51 -25.78
CA VAL A 149 -2.80 -16.11 -25.70
C VAL A 149 -1.59 -15.20 -25.60
N TRP A 150 -1.60 -14.09 -26.32
CA TRP A 150 -0.66 -12.99 -26.16
C TRP A 150 -1.33 -11.79 -25.47
N GLU A 151 -0.73 -11.32 -24.39
CA GLU A 151 -1.07 -10.04 -23.76
C GLU A 151 -0.09 -8.97 -24.26
N GLU A 152 -0.63 -8.06 -25.05
CA GLU A 152 0.15 -7.00 -25.70
C GLU A 152 0.40 -5.81 -24.77
N SER A 153 -0.53 -5.56 -23.82
CA SER A 153 -0.40 -4.46 -22.85
C SER A 153 0.63 -4.76 -21.78
N PRO A 154 1.42 -3.76 -21.37
CA PRO A 154 2.27 -3.89 -20.21
C PRO A 154 1.47 -4.38 -19.00
N THR A 155 1.92 -5.47 -18.39
CA THR A 155 1.20 -6.12 -17.29
C THR A 155 2.05 -6.09 -16.03
N LEU A 156 1.51 -5.58 -14.93
CA LEU A 156 2.17 -5.61 -13.62
C LEU A 156 1.48 -6.63 -12.72
N ILE A 157 2.26 -7.62 -12.30
CA ILE A 157 1.83 -8.59 -11.28
C ILE A 157 2.12 -7.99 -9.92
N VAL A 158 1.11 -7.99 -9.07
CA VAL A 158 1.20 -7.55 -7.68
C VAL A 158 0.66 -8.64 -6.78
N GLU A 159 1.35 -8.92 -5.70
CA GLU A 159 0.92 -9.82 -4.66
C GLU A 159 0.72 -8.99 -3.39
N ARG A 160 -0.54 -8.81 -2.97
CA ARG A 160 -0.88 -7.97 -1.83
C ARG A 160 -0.45 -8.65 -0.53
N ASP A 161 0.05 -7.85 0.41
CA ASP A 161 0.37 -8.35 1.76
C ASP A 161 -0.90 -8.74 2.53
N THR A 162 -1.97 -7.97 2.34
CA THR A 162 -3.30 -8.22 2.91
C THR A 162 -4.37 -7.49 2.10
N PHE A 163 -5.64 -7.81 2.31
CA PHE A 163 -6.74 -7.10 1.64
C PHE A 163 -7.50 -6.12 2.55
N ALA A 164 -7.25 -6.15 3.86
CA ALA A 164 -8.10 -5.48 4.84
C ALA A 164 -7.37 -4.51 5.78
N ASN A 165 -6.04 -4.47 5.75
CA ASN A 165 -5.25 -3.54 6.54
C ASN A 165 -4.75 -2.39 5.66
N PHE A 166 -5.26 -1.17 5.88
CA PHE A 166 -4.97 -0.04 5.01
C PHE A 166 -3.48 0.36 5.00
N PHE A 167 -2.75 0.19 6.10
CA PHE A 167 -1.32 0.46 6.12
C PHE A 167 -0.57 -0.50 5.17
N HIS A 168 -0.78 -1.81 5.31
CA HIS A 168 -0.14 -2.81 4.46
C HIS A 168 -0.58 -2.73 2.99
N ASN A 169 -1.86 -2.46 2.71
CA ASN A 169 -2.27 -2.19 1.33
C ASN A 169 -1.62 -0.92 0.76
N SER A 170 -1.36 0.09 1.59
CA SER A 170 -0.65 1.29 1.13
C SER A 170 0.81 1.01 0.79
N GLU A 171 1.44 0.03 1.43
CA GLU A 171 2.76 -0.48 1.03
C GLU A 171 2.73 -1.02 -0.40
N ASP A 172 1.72 -1.84 -0.73
CA ASP A 172 1.54 -2.40 -2.09
C ASP A 172 1.23 -1.29 -3.11
N PHE A 173 0.39 -0.32 -2.76
CA PHE A 173 0.08 0.82 -3.65
C PHE A 173 1.29 1.70 -3.91
N VAL A 174 2.07 2.03 -2.89
CA VAL A 174 3.30 2.81 -3.02
C VAL A 174 4.31 2.05 -3.88
N ASN A 175 4.46 0.75 -3.66
CA ASN A 175 5.36 -0.10 -4.45
C ASN A 175 4.91 -0.20 -5.92
N THR A 176 3.60 -0.20 -6.18
CA THR A 176 3.07 -0.12 -7.55
C THR A 176 3.46 1.18 -8.22
N VAL A 177 3.30 2.33 -7.53
CA VAL A 177 3.75 3.64 -8.06
C VAL A 177 5.26 3.65 -8.34
N ILE A 178 6.05 3.07 -7.44
CA ILE A 178 7.50 2.96 -7.60
C ILE A 178 7.87 2.07 -8.78
N ALA A 179 7.22 0.90 -8.91
CA ALA A 179 7.45 -0.01 -10.02
C ALA A 179 7.18 0.67 -11.37
N LEU A 180 6.05 1.35 -11.50
CA LEU A 180 5.71 2.11 -12.71
C LEU A 180 6.72 3.23 -12.99
N ALA A 181 7.23 3.88 -11.94
CA ALA A 181 8.25 4.91 -12.10
C ALA A 181 9.60 4.35 -12.54
N ILE A 182 10.03 3.20 -12.02
CA ILE A 182 11.28 2.53 -12.40
C ILE A 182 11.19 2.01 -13.84
N LEU A 183 10.08 1.37 -14.19
CA LEU A 183 9.86 0.77 -15.50
C LEU A 183 9.50 1.83 -16.57
N GLU A 184 9.21 3.06 -16.17
CA GLU A 184 8.73 4.14 -17.05
C GLU A 184 7.42 3.78 -17.76
N TRP A 185 6.58 2.96 -17.13
CA TRP A 185 5.30 2.56 -17.67
C TRP A 185 4.21 3.59 -17.37
N ALA A 186 3.39 3.85 -18.37
CA ALA A 186 2.18 4.65 -18.22
C ALA A 186 1.05 3.80 -17.62
N THR A 187 0.15 4.43 -16.89
CA THR A 187 -1.01 3.74 -16.33
C THR A 187 -2.11 3.48 -17.35
N GLU A 188 -2.17 4.27 -18.40
CA GLU A 188 -3.23 4.23 -19.41
C GLU A 188 -3.33 2.88 -20.12
N ASP A 189 -2.19 2.25 -20.41
CA ASP A 189 -2.13 0.95 -21.09
C ASP A 189 -1.89 -0.24 -20.15
N LEU A 190 -1.86 0.03 -18.83
CA LEU A 190 -1.48 -0.94 -17.84
C LEU A 190 -2.57 -1.97 -17.57
N GLN A 191 -2.20 -3.26 -17.49
CA GLN A 191 -2.98 -4.31 -16.88
C GLN A 191 -2.38 -4.65 -15.52
N ILE A 192 -3.20 -4.68 -14.47
CA ILE A 192 -2.79 -5.19 -13.14
C ILE A 192 -3.35 -6.59 -12.95
N LEU A 193 -2.49 -7.51 -12.51
CA LEU A 193 -2.85 -8.85 -12.06
C LEU A 193 -2.52 -8.99 -10.59
N LEU A 194 -3.55 -9.20 -9.75
CA LEU A 194 -3.38 -9.51 -8.34
C LEU A 194 -3.35 -11.02 -8.18
N THR A 195 -2.17 -11.56 -7.89
CA THR A 195 -1.95 -13.02 -7.86
C THR A 195 -2.03 -13.61 -6.46
N ASP A 196 -2.29 -12.80 -5.45
CA ASP A 196 -2.72 -13.29 -4.15
C ASP A 196 -4.13 -13.90 -4.22
N LEU A 197 -4.49 -14.70 -3.22
CA LEU A 197 -5.77 -15.40 -3.16
C LEU A 197 -6.89 -14.57 -2.50
N TYR A 198 -6.61 -13.34 -2.10
CA TYR A 198 -7.55 -12.48 -1.40
C TYR A 198 -8.71 -12.02 -2.29
N PRO A 199 -9.87 -11.70 -1.68
CA PRO A 199 -10.94 -10.98 -2.36
C PRO A 199 -10.50 -9.56 -2.72
N ARG A 200 -11.34 -8.84 -3.47
CA ARG A 200 -11.08 -7.42 -3.81
C ARG A 200 -10.83 -6.56 -2.59
N GLY A 201 -11.67 -6.68 -1.58
CA GLY A 201 -11.53 -5.99 -0.30
C GLY A 201 -11.96 -4.52 -0.32
N PRO A 202 -11.91 -3.84 0.87
CA PRO A 202 -12.41 -2.47 1.04
C PRO A 202 -11.63 -1.44 0.23
N PHE A 203 -10.36 -1.69 -0.10
CA PHE A 203 -9.49 -0.75 -0.81
C PHE A 203 -9.46 -0.97 -2.33
N TRP A 204 -10.36 -1.82 -2.84
CA TRP A 204 -10.52 -2.05 -4.27
C TRP A 204 -10.68 -0.78 -5.10
N PRO A 205 -11.34 0.29 -4.62
CA PRO A 205 -11.43 1.54 -5.37
C PRO A 205 -10.08 2.11 -5.82
N ILE A 206 -9.00 1.89 -5.07
CA ILE A 206 -7.67 2.33 -5.51
C ILE A 206 -7.22 1.52 -6.73
N TRP A 207 -7.36 0.20 -6.71
CA TRP A 207 -7.02 -0.63 -7.87
C TRP A 207 -7.87 -0.28 -9.08
N ALA A 208 -9.20 -0.19 -8.88
CA ALA A 208 -10.17 -0.04 -9.95
C ALA A 208 -10.31 1.38 -10.52
N LYS A 209 -9.86 2.42 -9.81
CA LYS A 209 -9.99 3.81 -10.26
C LYS A 209 -8.65 4.52 -10.40
N VAL A 210 -7.70 4.26 -9.49
CA VAL A 210 -6.41 4.95 -9.47
C VAL A 210 -5.39 4.25 -10.36
N PHE A 211 -5.32 2.92 -10.29
CA PHE A 211 -4.41 2.10 -11.11
C PHE A 211 -5.09 1.48 -12.34
N LYS A 212 -6.35 1.83 -12.58
CA LYS A 212 -7.04 1.38 -13.77
C LYS A 212 -6.42 2.04 -15.00
N GLY A 213 -5.88 1.20 -15.88
CA GLY A 213 -5.53 1.60 -17.24
C GLY A 213 -6.72 1.40 -18.19
N ALA A 214 -6.43 0.95 -19.41
CA ALA A 214 -7.46 0.56 -20.37
C ALA A 214 -8.27 -0.67 -19.91
N ARG A 215 -7.77 -1.42 -18.92
CA ARG A 215 -8.34 -2.69 -18.47
C ARG A 215 -8.56 -2.70 -16.96
N GLU A 216 -9.61 -3.41 -16.53
CA GLU A 216 -9.86 -3.65 -15.10
C GLU A 216 -8.74 -4.50 -14.48
N PRO A 217 -8.30 -4.19 -13.27
CA PRO A 217 -7.43 -5.07 -12.50
C PRO A 217 -8.10 -6.43 -12.28
N LEU A 218 -7.34 -7.51 -12.37
CA LEU A 218 -7.83 -8.87 -12.21
C LEU A 218 -7.32 -9.47 -10.91
N THR A 219 -8.22 -10.04 -10.12
CA THR A 219 -7.88 -10.89 -8.98
C THR A 219 -7.44 -12.28 -9.45
N ALA A 220 -6.85 -13.08 -8.57
CA ALA A 220 -6.51 -14.48 -8.90
C ALA A 220 -7.72 -15.27 -9.44
N TRP A 221 -8.92 -15.02 -8.92
CA TRP A 221 -10.16 -15.60 -9.42
C TRP A 221 -10.48 -15.16 -10.85
N ASP A 222 -10.35 -13.88 -11.15
CA ASP A 222 -10.60 -13.34 -12.49
C ASP A 222 -9.54 -13.87 -13.49
N ILE A 223 -8.28 -14.00 -13.05
CA ILE A 223 -7.17 -14.56 -13.82
C ILE A 223 -7.46 -16.02 -14.18
N ALA A 224 -7.85 -16.83 -13.20
CA ALA A 224 -8.21 -18.23 -13.42
C ALA A 224 -9.38 -18.39 -14.42
N LYS A 225 -10.41 -17.53 -14.29
CA LYS A 225 -11.55 -17.52 -15.21
C LYS A 225 -11.17 -17.07 -16.63
N LYS A 226 -10.30 -16.06 -16.76
CA LYS A 226 -9.89 -15.50 -18.05
C LYS A 226 -8.98 -16.45 -18.83
N TYR A 227 -7.99 -17.01 -18.16
CA TYR A 227 -6.94 -17.76 -18.82
C TYR A 227 -7.09 -19.27 -18.70
N GLY A 228 -7.67 -19.77 -17.60
CA GLY A 228 -7.80 -21.21 -17.38
C GLY A 228 -6.44 -21.92 -17.41
N SER A 229 -6.38 -23.03 -18.16
CA SER A 229 -5.14 -23.79 -18.36
C SER A 229 -4.27 -23.30 -19.53
N LYS A 230 -4.59 -22.15 -20.13
CA LYS A 230 -3.85 -21.60 -21.28
C LYS A 230 -2.45 -21.14 -20.88
N ASN A 231 -1.54 -21.27 -21.81
CA ASN A 231 -0.23 -20.64 -21.77
C ASN A 231 -0.35 -19.19 -22.22
N VAL A 232 -0.13 -18.26 -21.33
CA VAL A 232 -0.25 -16.81 -21.59
C VAL A 232 1.13 -16.23 -21.77
N CYS A 233 1.38 -15.67 -22.93
CA CYS A 233 2.60 -14.96 -23.22
C CYS A 233 2.39 -13.45 -23.10
N PHE A 234 3.35 -12.78 -22.51
CA PHE A 234 3.33 -11.36 -22.25
C PHE A 234 4.42 -10.67 -23.05
N ARG A 235 4.06 -9.60 -23.76
CA ARG A 235 5.06 -8.72 -24.37
C ARG A 235 5.91 -8.05 -23.32
N LYS A 236 5.28 -7.57 -22.25
CA LYS A 236 5.97 -6.99 -21.10
C LYS A 236 5.21 -7.36 -19.83
N VAL A 237 5.88 -8.04 -18.91
CA VAL A 237 5.31 -8.33 -17.59
C VAL A 237 6.29 -7.97 -16.49
N GLY A 238 5.85 -7.13 -15.56
CA GLY A 238 6.59 -6.78 -14.36
C GLY A 238 6.08 -7.57 -13.16
N VAL A 239 6.96 -7.93 -12.24
CA VAL A 239 6.60 -8.45 -10.91
C VAL A 239 6.99 -7.40 -9.88
N ALA A 240 5.98 -6.82 -9.21
CA ALA A 240 6.17 -5.72 -8.29
C ALA A 240 6.93 -6.14 -7.02
N ILE A 241 7.43 -5.14 -6.32
CA ILE A 241 8.11 -5.28 -5.03
C ILE A 241 7.10 -5.69 -3.96
N LEU A 242 7.52 -6.55 -3.03
CA LEU A 242 6.71 -6.93 -1.88
C LEU A 242 6.40 -5.73 -0.96
N GLY A 243 5.19 -5.70 -0.37
CA GLY A 243 4.76 -4.67 0.57
C GLY A 243 5.79 -4.35 1.65
N ALA A 244 6.31 -5.37 2.32
CA ALA A 244 7.31 -5.23 3.38
C ALA A 244 8.63 -4.56 2.95
N ALA A 245 8.94 -4.49 1.66
CA ALA A 245 10.09 -3.76 1.11
C ALA A 245 9.77 -2.31 0.73
N SER A 246 8.57 -1.84 1.00
CA SER A 246 8.15 -0.46 0.71
C SER A 246 8.97 0.57 1.49
N PRO A 247 9.30 1.72 0.88
CA PRO A 247 9.93 2.83 1.60
C PRO A 247 9.13 3.33 2.80
N ILE A 248 7.82 3.08 2.85
CA ILE A 248 6.98 3.49 3.98
C ILE A 248 7.03 2.50 5.15
N THR A 249 7.62 1.31 4.98
CA THR A 249 7.77 0.27 6.00
C THR A 249 8.98 0.53 6.90
N VAL A 250 9.13 1.72 7.45
CA VAL A 250 10.25 2.04 8.34
C VAL A 250 9.78 2.02 9.79
N HIS A 251 10.27 1.06 10.56
CA HIS A 251 9.93 0.92 11.98
C HIS A 251 10.72 1.87 12.87
N SER A 252 11.96 2.19 12.50
CA SER A 252 12.82 3.09 13.26
C SER A 252 12.44 4.55 13.01
N PHE A 253 12.78 5.40 13.98
CA PHE A 253 12.54 6.83 13.86
C PHE A 253 13.45 7.48 12.81
N ASN A 254 12.83 8.19 11.86
CA ASN A 254 13.56 8.96 10.85
C ASN A 254 13.23 10.45 10.95
N THR A 255 14.09 11.20 11.63
CA THR A 255 13.97 12.66 11.77
C THR A 255 14.58 13.45 10.63
N LYS A 256 15.39 12.82 9.79
CA LYS A 256 16.18 13.53 8.78
C LYS A 256 15.38 13.93 7.56
N CYS A 257 14.22 13.29 7.34
CA CYS A 257 13.36 13.59 6.21
C CYS A 257 12.02 14.17 6.68
N GLN A 258 11.76 15.42 6.37
CA GLN A 258 10.51 16.13 6.68
C GLN A 258 9.62 16.33 5.46
N SER A 259 10.00 15.83 4.30
CA SER A 259 9.18 15.90 3.09
C SER A 259 9.60 14.79 2.13
N SER A 260 8.75 13.76 1.98
CA SER A 260 8.96 12.67 1.04
C SER A 260 8.19 12.94 -0.24
N THR A 261 8.88 13.06 -1.36
CA THR A 261 8.25 13.19 -2.66
C THR A 261 7.40 11.96 -3.01
N ILE A 262 7.84 10.75 -2.64
CA ILE A 262 7.09 9.51 -2.87
C ILE A 262 5.76 9.53 -2.13
N VAL A 263 5.76 9.84 -0.83
CA VAL A 263 4.54 9.84 -0.01
C VAL A 263 3.56 10.93 -0.46
N ARG A 264 4.06 12.12 -0.78
CA ARG A 264 3.23 13.21 -1.30
C ARG A 264 2.64 12.88 -2.68
N ALA A 265 3.45 12.35 -3.57
CA ALA A 265 2.99 11.94 -4.89
C ALA A 265 1.96 10.82 -4.83
N TYR A 266 2.15 9.84 -3.96
CA TYR A 266 1.17 8.78 -3.73
C TYR A 266 -0.16 9.34 -3.23
N SER A 267 -0.12 10.19 -2.19
CA SER A 267 -1.34 10.83 -1.67
C SER A 267 -2.11 11.59 -2.75
N ASP A 268 -1.44 12.46 -3.50
CA ASP A 268 -2.09 13.25 -4.55
C ASP A 268 -2.59 12.36 -5.70
N TYR A 269 -1.87 11.29 -6.02
CA TYR A 269 -2.29 10.33 -7.04
C TYR A 269 -3.60 9.63 -6.67
N VAL A 270 -3.72 9.20 -5.41
CA VAL A 270 -4.95 8.59 -4.91
C VAL A 270 -6.11 9.60 -4.90
N ILE A 271 -5.88 10.81 -4.36
CA ILE A 271 -6.89 11.87 -4.30
C ILE A 271 -7.42 12.20 -5.70
N ARG A 272 -6.53 12.39 -6.69
CA ARG A 272 -6.91 12.69 -8.08
C ARG A 272 -7.57 11.51 -8.77
N GLY A 273 -7.02 10.32 -8.61
CA GLY A 273 -7.54 9.11 -9.25
C GLY A 273 -8.92 8.71 -8.76
N LEU A 274 -9.26 9.03 -7.51
CA LEU A 274 -10.60 8.85 -6.95
C LEU A 274 -11.55 10.03 -7.26
N GLY A 275 -11.07 11.09 -7.92
CA GLY A 275 -11.89 12.25 -8.30
C GLY A 275 -12.03 13.30 -7.19
N PHE A 276 -11.28 13.22 -6.10
CA PHE A 276 -11.42 14.12 -4.94
C PHE A 276 -10.59 15.40 -5.02
N ALA A 277 -9.92 15.66 -6.14
CA ALA A 277 -9.07 16.84 -6.27
C ALA A 277 -9.81 18.16 -5.99
N GLY A 278 -11.09 18.27 -6.38
CA GLY A 278 -11.95 19.42 -6.10
C GLY A 278 -12.50 19.46 -4.68
N GLU A 279 -12.39 18.35 -3.91
CA GLU A 279 -12.90 18.26 -2.56
C GLU A 279 -11.83 18.55 -1.49
N THR A 280 -10.56 18.69 -1.90
CA THR A 280 -9.49 19.03 -0.97
C THR A 280 -9.68 20.44 -0.41
N ARG A 281 -9.21 20.67 0.81
CA ARG A 281 -9.20 22.03 1.39
C ARG A 281 -8.48 23.04 0.50
N TYR A 282 -7.44 22.61 -0.20
CA TYR A 282 -6.73 23.47 -1.14
C TYR A 282 -7.62 23.94 -2.29
N ALA A 283 -8.39 23.04 -2.88
CA ALA A 283 -9.31 23.38 -3.98
C ALA A 283 -10.48 24.24 -3.51
N ARG A 284 -10.95 24.04 -2.27
CA ARG A 284 -12.03 24.80 -1.63
C ARG A 284 -11.52 26.03 -0.85
N ARG A 285 -10.36 26.53 -1.23
CA ARG A 285 -9.76 27.73 -0.63
C ARG A 285 -10.68 28.93 -0.83
N GLY A 286 -11.15 29.49 0.28
CA GLY A 286 -12.13 30.59 0.29
C GLY A 286 -13.50 30.21 0.84
N ASP A 287 -13.83 28.89 0.88
CA ASP A 287 -15.13 28.43 1.40
C ASP A 287 -15.15 28.35 2.93
N ARG A 288 -13.99 28.41 3.59
CA ARG A 288 -13.86 28.31 5.04
C ARG A 288 -12.88 29.34 5.62
N ASP A 289 -13.21 29.81 6.83
CA ASP A 289 -12.26 30.57 7.65
C ASP A 289 -10.99 29.71 7.92
N PRO A 290 -9.78 30.22 7.67
CA PRO A 290 -8.54 29.54 8.04
C PRO A 290 -8.47 29.11 9.51
N LYS A 291 -9.21 29.80 10.37
CA LYS A 291 -9.31 29.49 11.81
C LYS A 291 -10.22 28.31 12.13
N ASP A 292 -11.05 27.86 11.18
CA ASP A 292 -11.87 26.67 11.38
C ASP A 292 -10.98 25.43 11.41
N VAL A 293 -10.92 24.75 12.54
CA VAL A 293 -10.11 23.58 12.81
C VAL A 293 -11.00 22.37 13.06
N VAL A 294 -10.81 21.33 12.27
CA VAL A 294 -11.52 20.06 12.42
C VAL A 294 -10.63 19.06 13.16
N VAL A 295 -11.12 18.61 14.31
CA VAL A 295 -10.51 17.54 15.10
C VAL A 295 -11.32 16.26 14.84
N THR A 296 -10.68 15.25 14.26
CA THR A 296 -11.30 13.95 13.98
C THR A 296 -10.83 12.93 14.98
N PHE A 297 -11.72 12.43 15.79
CA PHE A 297 -11.46 11.25 16.60
C PHE A 297 -11.73 10.01 15.76
N MET A 298 -10.68 9.27 15.46
CA MET A 298 -10.76 7.99 14.78
C MET A 298 -11.17 6.92 15.82
N ALA A 299 -12.45 6.71 15.91
CA ALA A 299 -13.01 5.65 16.78
C ALA A 299 -12.66 4.27 16.24
N ARG A 300 -12.43 3.36 17.14
CA ARG A 300 -12.18 1.95 16.84
C ARG A 300 -13.15 1.11 17.65
N ARG A 301 -14.39 1.09 17.21
CA ARG A 301 -15.47 0.37 17.86
C ARG A 301 -15.53 -1.05 17.32
N SER A 302 -15.47 -2.03 18.19
CA SER A 302 -15.76 -3.39 17.78
C SER A 302 -17.29 -3.54 17.69
N SER A 303 -17.82 -3.53 16.49
CA SER A 303 -19.24 -3.84 16.24
C SER A 303 -19.55 -5.33 16.42
N GLY A 304 -18.59 -6.13 16.85
CA GLY A 304 -18.74 -7.58 16.96
C GLY A 304 -18.74 -8.32 15.60
N GLU A 305 -18.92 -7.61 14.51
CA GLU A 305 -18.80 -8.14 13.17
C GLU A 305 -17.57 -7.57 12.47
N TRP A 306 -16.84 -8.44 11.86
CA TRP A 306 -15.67 -8.07 11.08
C TRP A 306 -16.12 -7.35 9.80
N PRO A 307 -15.62 -6.14 9.47
CA PRO A 307 -16.01 -5.45 8.24
C PRO A 307 -15.75 -6.29 6.99
N GLU A 308 -14.76 -7.15 7.04
CA GLU A 308 -14.36 -8.05 5.96
C GLU A 308 -15.41 -9.12 5.64
N LYS A 309 -16.33 -9.43 6.54
CA LYS A 309 -17.44 -10.34 6.26
C LYS A 309 -18.26 -9.87 5.06
N ARG A 310 -18.47 -8.54 4.93
CA ARG A 310 -19.18 -7.96 3.79
C ARG A 310 -18.49 -8.24 2.45
N PHE A 311 -17.14 -8.21 2.46
CA PHE A 311 -16.34 -8.45 1.25
C PHE A 311 -16.21 -9.93 0.94
N CYS A 312 -16.21 -10.77 1.96
CA CYS A 312 -16.16 -12.20 1.82
C CYS A 312 -17.46 -12.80 1.29
N ASP A 313 -18.61 -12.36 1.79
CA ASP A 313 -19.92 -12.95 1.45
C ASP A 313 -20.42 -12.47 0.07
N SER A 314 -19.90 -11.34 -0.45
CA SER A 314 -20.35 -10.73 -1.71
C SER A 314 -19.49 -11.09 -2.93
N GLU A 315 -18.31 -11.66 -2.77
CA GLU A 315 -17.37 -11.84 -3.84
C GLU A 315 -16.99 -13.30 -4.07
N ARG A 316 -16.98 -13.69 -5.35
CA ARG A 316 -16.37 -14.94 -5.78
C ARG A 316 -14.85 -14.82 -5.64
N SER A 317 -14.28 -15.50 -4.68
CA SER A 317 -12.83 -15.53 -4.45
C SER A 317 -12.39 -16.93 -4.05
N PHE A 318 -11.10 -17.20 -4.16
CA PHE A 318 -10.51 -18.43 -3.61
C PHE A 318 -10.38 -18.38 -2.08
N PHE A 319 -10.67 -17.24 -1.48
CA PHE A 319 -10.53 -17.04 -0.06
C PHE A 319 -11.71 -17.65 0.69
N ASP A 320 -11.45 -18.66 1.53
CA ASP A 320 -12.48 -19.25 2.37
C ASP A 320 -12.78 -18.37 3.59
N CYS A 321 -13.81 -17.56 3.46
CA CYS A 321 -14.29 -16.69 4.52
C CYS A 321 -14.91 -17.44 5.70
N GLY A 322 -15.34 -18.68 5.49
CA GLY A 322 -15.79 -19.56 6.57
C GLY A 322 -14.65 -19.88 7.54
N LEU A 323 -13.44 -20.01 7.03
CA LEU A 323 -12.26 -20.26 7.83
C LEU A 323 -11.90 -19.05 8.72
N LEU A 324 -12.04 -17.83 8.23
CA LEU A 324 -11.86 -16.62 9.07
C LEU A 324 -12.82 -16.54 10.24
N ARG A 325 -14.06 -17.04 10.07
CA ARG A 325 -15.03 -17.11 11.16
C ARG A 325 -14.59 -18.10 12.26
N HIS A 326 -13.92 -19.18 11.88
CA HIS A 326 -13.43 -20.19 12.83
C HIS A 326 -12.17 -19.74 13.58
N LEU A 327 -11.34 -18.91 12.96
CA LEU A 327 -10.08 -18.47 13.53
C LEU A 327 -10.19 -17.43 14.65
N GLY A 328 -11.39 -17.04 15.04
CA GLY A 328 -11.60 -16.21 16.21
C GLY A 328 -10.95 -14.81 16.12
N ILE A 329 -10.72 -14.27 14.93
CA ILE A 329 -10.27 -12.89 14.73
C ILE A 329 -11.44 -11.95 15.12
N ARG A 330 -11.90 -12.08 16.35
CA ARG A 330 -13.12 -11.46 16.88
C ARG A 330 -12.88 -10.15 17.61
N LYS A 331 -11.62 -9.72 17.77
CA LYS A 331 -11.35 -8.48 18.51
C LYS A 331 -10.47 -7.58 17.67
N LEU A 332 -11.04 -6.45 17.24
CA LEU A 332 -10.22 -5.29 16.92
C LEU A 332 -9.41 -4.97 18.19
N GLY A 333 -8.16 -5.37 18.23
CA GLY A 333 -7.26 -4.97 19.28
C GLY A 333 -7.19 -3.43 19.33
N ARG A 334 -6.86 -2.86 20.47
CA ARG A 334 -6.65 -1.42 20.64
C ARG A 334 -7.93 -0.57 20.54
N SER A 335 -9.09 -1.08 20.94
CA SER A 335 -10.28 -0.25 21.14
C SER A 335 -10.17 0.56 22.43
N VAL A 336 -10.64 1.81 22.39
CA VAL A 336 -10.72 2.67 23.57
C VAL A 336 -11.90 2.22 24.44
N ARG A 337 -11.64 1.85 25.71
CA ARG A 337 -12.68 1.28 26.59
C ARG A 337 -13.76 2.29 26.99
N ASN A 338 -13.38 3.55 27.17
CA ASN A 338 -14.28 4.66 27.53
C ASN A 338 -14.52 5.61 26.34
N ASP A 339 -14.74 5.06 25.16
CA ASP A 339 -14.88 5.79 23.91
C ASP A 339 -15.89 6.94 23.97
N ALA A 340 -17.09 6.71 24.51
CA ALA A 340 -18.12 7.75 24.65
C ALA A 340 -17.69 8.90 25.59
N GLU A 341 -16.89 8.62 26.61
CA GLU A 341 -16.35 9.65 27.50
C GLU A 341 -15.27 10.46 26.79
N VAL A 342 -14.40 9.81 26.03
CA VAL A 342 -13.39 10.43 25.19
C VAL A 342 -14.02 11.38 24.18
N VAL A 343 -15.09 10.97 23.49
CA VAL A 343 -15.82 11.81 22.53
C VAL A 343 -16.42 13.03 23.22
N ARG A 344 -17.07 12.85 24.38
CA ARG A 344 -17.61 13.99 25.14
C ARG A 344 -16.52 14.97 25.58
N ALA A 345 -15.39 14.44 26.05
CA ALA A 345 -14.25 15.26 26.44
C ALA A 345 -13.70 16.06 25.25
N LEU A 346 -13.51 15.42 24.09
CA LEU A 346 -13.04 16.13 22.91
C LEU A 346 -14.02 17.21 22.45
N LYS A 347 -15.33 16.96 22.49
CA LYS A 347 -16.36 17.96 22.15
C LYS A 347 -16.34 19.16 23.09
N SER A 348 -15.81 19.06 24.32
CA SER A 348 -15.62 20.21 25.18
C SER A 348 -14.57 21.23 24.69
N LEU A 349 -13.82 20.88 23.64
CA LEU A 349 -12.90 21.79 22.96
C LEU A 349 -13.63 22.75 22.01
N GLU A 350 -14.85 22.44 21.59
CA GLU A 350 -15.70 23.33 20.82
C GLU A 350 -16.06 24.56 21.65
N GLY A 351 -15.90 25.75 21.11
CA GLY A 351 -16.09 27.00 21.83
C GLY A 351 -14.94 27.45 22.75
N LYS A 352 -13.90 26.61 22.92
CA LYS A 352 -12.69 27.00 23.65
C LYS A 352 -11.85 28.00 22.84
N GLN A 353 -11.27 28.96 23.51
CA GLN A 353 -10.33 29.90 22.89
C GLN A 353 -8.93 29.27 22.85
N PHE A 354 -8.30 29.31 21.68
CA PHE A 354 -6.91 28.88 21.47
C PHE A 354 -6.00 30.06 21.14
N PRO A 355 -4.71 30.02 21.53
CA PRO A 355 -3.79 31.15 21.31
C PRO A 355 -3.60 31.52 19.84
N ASN A 356 -3.73 30.56 18.92
CA ASN A 356 -3.66 30.80 17.48
C ASN A 356 -5.01 31.22 16.87
N GLY A 357 -6.04 31.40 17.66
CA GLY A 357 -7.38 31.79 17.24
C GLY A 357 -8.20 30.66 16.60
N ALA A 358 -7.80 29.40 16.77
CA ALA A 358 -8.53 28.25 16.23
C ALA A 358 -9.97 28.17 16.75
N LYS A 359 -10.92 27.94 15.83
CA LYS A 359 -12.31 27.61 16.09
C LYS A 359 -12.51 26.12 15.85
N VAL A 360 -12.68 25.38 16.92
CA VAL A 360 -12.66 23.91 16.88
C VAL A 360 -14.03 23.33 16.61
N ARG A 361 -14.11 22.39 15.68
CA ARG A 361 -15.21 21.45 15.49
C ARG A 361 -14.69 20.01 15.64
N VAL A 362 -15.37 19.21 16.42
CA VAL A 362 -15.00 17.82 16.66
C VAL A 362 -15.93 16.89 15.89
N GLN A 363 -15.35 15.96 15.15
CA GLN A 363 -16.07 14.87 14.53
C GLN A 363 -15.57 13.51 15.07
N ASP A 364 -16.51 12.61 15.27
CA ASP A 364 -16.30 11.26 15.72
C ASP A 364 -16.55 10.32 14.54
N VAL A 365 -15.52 9.58 14.11
CA VAL A 365 -15.56 8.78 12.89
C VAL A 365 -15.14 7.36 13.18
N ASP A 366 -16.03 6.42 12.93
CA ASP A 366 -15.71 4.99 12.90
C ASP A 366 -15.54 4.55 11.44
N TYR A 367 -14.30 4.35 11.02
CA TYR A 367 -14.00 3.94 9.65
C TYR A 367 -14.60 2.59 9.27
N SER A 368 -14.90 1.72 10.22
CA SER A 368 -15.53 0.43 9.93
C SER A 368 -16.94 0.55 9.36
N THR A 369 -17.60 1.69 9.57
CA THR A 369 -18.97 1.97 9.09
C THR A 369 -19.03 2.72 7.76
N LEU A 370 -17.88 3.21 7.27
CA LEU A 370 -17.80 4.05 6.08
C LEU A 370 -17.26 3.28 4.88
N SER A 371 -17.69 3.69 3.68
CA SER A 371 -16.98 3.31 2.46
C SER A 371 -15.55 3.86 2.50
N PHE A 372 -14.63 3.28 1.72
CA PHE A 372 -13.25 3.76 1.68
C PHE A 372 -13.18 5.22 1.18
N GLU A 373 -13.98 5.55 0.19
CA GLU A 373 -14.10 6.91 -0.33
C GLU A 373 -14.57 7.90 0.73
N ASP A 374 -15.54 7.51 1.57
CA ASP A 374 -16.02 8.38 2.66
C ASP A 374 -14.99 8.49 3.78
N GLN A 375 -14.19 7.43 4.03
CA GLN A 375 -13.04 7.53 4.93
C GLN A 375 -12.04 8.58 4.44
N ILE A 376 -11.74 8.63 3.15
CA ILE A 376 -10.86 9.66 2.58
C ILE A 376 -11.50 11.05 2.74
N ARG A 377 -12.77 11.23 2.34
CA ARG A 377 -13.47 12.53 2.47
C ARG A 377 -13.44 13.07 3.89
N ALA A 378 -13.65 12.20 4.89
CA ALA A 378 -13.58 12.60 6.29
C ALA A 378 -12.20 13.18 6.67
N ASN A 379 -11.14 12.77 5.97
CA ASN A 379 -9.78 13.19 6.26
C ASN A 379 -9.30 14.38 5.41
N LEU A 380 -9.91 14.65 4.25
CA LEU A 380 -9.54 15.80 3.42
C LEU A 380 -9.70 17.14 4.14
N ASP A 381 -10.63 17.21 5.11
CA ASP A 381 -10.92 18.40 5.90
C ASP A 381 -10.38 18.34 7.34
N THR A 382 -9.72 17.25 7.73
CA THR A 382 -9.24 17.03 9.08
C THR A 382 -7.94 17.79 9.32
N ASP A 383 -7.91 18.64 10.35
CA ASP A 383 -6.69 19.34 10.79
C ASP A 383 -5.94 18.59 11.89
N VAL A 384 -6.67 17.90 12.77
CA VAL A 384 -6.06 17.07 13.81
C VAL A 384 -6.75 15.71 13.82
N ILE A 385 -6.06 14.66 13.41
CA ILE A 385 -6.54 13.30 13.60
C ILE A 385 -6.05 12.76 14.94
N VAL A 386 -6.96 12.19 15.72
CA VAL A 386 -6.69 11.61 17.04
C VAL A 386 -7.16 10.16 17.06
N GLY A 387 -6.30 9.23 17.43
CA GLY A 387 -6.73 7.83 17.53
C GLY A 387 -5.71 6.89 18.12
N PRO A 388 -6.14 5.67 18.48
CA PRO A 388 -5.23 4.62 18.90
C PRO A 388 -4.33 4.18 17.76
N HIS A 389 -3.11 3.78 18.10
CA HIS A 389 -2.16 3.23 17.13
C HIS A 389 -2.80 2.13 16.28
N GLY A 390 -2.72 2.25 14.97
CA GLY A 390 -3.27 1.26 14.03
C GLY A 390 -3.50 1.79 12.62
N ALA A 391 -3.85 0.89 11.70
CA ALA A 391 -3.93 1.15 10.26
C ALA A 391 -4.84 2.33 9.87
N GLY A 392 -5.85 2.67 10.67
CA GLY A 392 -6.70 3.84 10.42
C GLY A 392 -5.93 5.16 10.44
N LEU A 393 -4.82 5.26 11.19
CA LEU A 393 -3.97 6.46 11.18
C LEU A 393 -3.22 6.66 9.86
N MET A 394 -3.20 5.65 8.97
CA MET A 394 -2.67 5.82 7.61
C MET A 394 -3.40 6.93 6.85
N HIS A 395 -4.66 7.19 7.17
CA HIS A 395 -5.43 8.27 6.54
C HIS A 395 -4.82 9.66 6.74
N ASN A 396 -3.86 9.82 7.67
CA ASN A 396 -3.13 11.09 7.80
C ASN A 396 -2.47 11.53 6.49
N ILE A 397 -2.19 10.63 5.56
CA ILE A 397 -1.60 10.98 4.26
C ILE A 397 -2.51 11.87 3.39
N PHE A 398 -3.82 11.84 3.61
CA PHE A 398 -4.80 12.62 2.84
C PHE A 398 -5.18 13.96 3.48
N MET A 399 -4.67 14.23 4.66
CA MET A 399 -4.98 15.46 5.40
C MET A 399 -4.28 16.68 4.79
N PRO A 400 -4.74 17.91 5.10
CA PRO A 400 -4.07 19.14 4.71
C PRO A 400 -2.62 19.23 5.21
N ASP A 401 -1.78 20.01 4.53
CA ASP A 401 -0.36 20.15 4.88
C ASP A 401 -0.12 20.72 6.29
N ARG A 402 -1.03 21.55 6.78
CA ARG A 402 -0.96 22.13 8.13
C ARG A 402 -1.36 21.18 9.26
N ALA A 403 -1.88 20.01 8.92
CA ALA A 403 -2.50 19.11 9.87
C ALA A 403 -1.52 18.50 10.88
N ALA A 404 -2.07 17.94 11.95
CA ALA A 404 -1.34 17.23 12.99
C ALA A 404 -1.92 15.85 13.24
N LEU A 405 -1.05 14.91 13.63
CA LEU A 405 -1.41 13.56 14.06
C LEU A 405 -1.21 13.43 15.56
N VAL A 406 -2.26 12.99 16.27
CA VAL A 406 -2.22 12.59 17.69
C VAL A 406 -2.41 11.09 17.77
N GLU A 407 -1.35 10.38 18.13
CA GLU A 407 -1.30 8.91 18.21
C GLU A 407 -1.28 8.43 19.66
N LEU A 408 -2.22 7.55 20.00
CA LEU A 408 -2.39 7.01 21.35
C LEU A 408 -1.93 5.56 21.40
N PHE A 409 -0.85 5.28 22.13
CA PHE A 409 -0.37 3.92 22.37
C PHE A 409 -1.03 3.37 23.65
N ILE A 410 -2.21 2.77 23.46
CA ILE A 410 -3.02 2.24 24.57
C ILE A 410 -2.68 0.79 24.93
N ASP A 411 -1.81 0.15 24.18
CA ASP A 411 -1.34 -1.23 24.36
C ASP A 411 0.15 -1.34 24.72
N GLY A 412 0.80 -0.20 24.97
CA GLY A 412 2.23 -0.15 25.29
C GLY A 412 3.18 -0.25 24.09
N SER A 413 2.67 -0.37 22.86
CA SER A 413 3.48 -0.59 21.63
C SER A 413 4.14 0.68 21.07
N SER A 414 4.62 1.58 21.93
CA SER A 414 5.19 2.87 21.53
C SER A 414 6.50 2.80 20.70
N ALA A 415 7.05 1.59 20.50
CA ALA A 415 8.26 1.40 19.70
C ALA A 415 8.03 1.52 18.19
N ASN A 416 6.79 1.29 17.72
CA ASN A 416 6.46 1.39 16.30
C ASN A 416 6.33 2.85 15.85
N ARG A 417 7.08 3.26 14.85
CA ARG A 417 7.18 4.65 14.38
C ARG A 417 6.55 4.90 12.99
N HIS A 418 5.81 3.97 12.43
CA HIS A 418 5.24 4.11 11.09
C HIS A 418 4.47 5.42 10.90
N PHE A 419 3.50 5.71 11.77
CA PHE A 419 2.65 6.89 11.58
C PHE A 419 3.36 8.19 11.96
N HIS A 420 4.31 8.13 12.89
CA HIS A 420 5.22 9.25 13.16
C HIS A 420 6.02 9.60 11.90
N ASN A 421 6.64 8.61 11.27
CA ASN A 421 7.42 8.81 10.06
C ASN A 421 6.55 9.36 8.92
N LEU A 422 5.35 8.80 8.73
CA LEU A 422 4.41 9.25 7.70
C LEU A 422 3.99 10.72 7.90
N ALA A 423 3.69 11.14 9.13
CA ALA A 423 3.38 12.53 9.44
C ALA A 423 4.59 13.44 9.15
N ASN A 424 5.78 13.03 9.61
CA ASN A 424 7.03 13.76 9.43
C ASN A 424 7.41 13.90 7.94
N TRP A 425 7.27 12.82 7.14
CA TRP A 425 7.56 12.86 5.71
C TRP A 425 6.62 13.75 4.90
N GLN A 426 5.52 14.17 5.48
CA GLN A 426 4.61 15.13 4.90
C GLN A 426 4.74 16.53 5.50
N GLY A 427 5.68 16.71 6.44
CA GLY A 427 5.90 18.00 7.13
C GLY A 427 4.80 18.36 8.11
N ARG A 428 4.05 17.34 8.62
CA ARG A 428 2.97 17.50 9.59
C ARG A 428 3.48 17.34 11.02
N ALA A 429 2.82 18.01 11.95
CA ALA A 429 3.12 17.86 13.36
C ALA A 429 2.68 16.47 13.87
N TYR A 430 3.49 15.90 14.77
CA TYR A 430 3.21 14.61 15.38
C TYR A 430 3.24 14.72 16.91
N HIS A 431 2.23 14.14 17.55
CA HIS A 431 2.07 14.06 19.00
C HIS A 431 1.71 12.61 19.38
N GLY A 432 2.68 11.85 19.83
CA GLY A 432 2.49 10.46 20.29
C GLY A 432 2.56 10.38 21.81
N ALA A 433 1.68 9.59 22.41
CA ALA A 433 1.70 9.34 23.84
C ALA A 433 1.35 7.89 24.18
N SER A 434 2.12 7.26 25.08
CA SER A 434 1.70 6.06 25.78
C SER A 434 0.67 6.46 26.84
N ILE A 435 -0.53 5.89 26.79
CA ILE A 435 -1.64 6.30 27.63
C ILE A 435 -2.40 5.06 28.11
N ALA A 436 -2.94 5.15 29.33
CA ALA A 436 -3.73 4.05 29.88
C ALA A 436 -5.04 3.82 29.11
N ASN A 437 -5.59 2.62 29.22
CA ASN A 437 -6.90 2.28 28.68
C ASN A 437 -7.75 1.64 29.80
N PRO A 438 -8.75 2.33 30.35
CA PRO A 438 -9.44 3.54 29.86
C PRO A 438 -8.55 4.76 29.70
N VAL A 439 -8.83 5.60 28.67
CA VAL A 439 -8.05 6.78 28.35
C VAL A 439 -8.37 7.92 29.34
N PRO A 440 -7.38 8.44 30.10
CA PRO A 440 -7.58 9.60 30.96
C PRO A 440 -7.88 10.84 30.14
N THR A 441 -9.12 11.36 30.24
CA THR A 441 -9.61 12.48 29.39
C THR A 441 -8.82 13.76 29.59
N ALA A 442 -8.34 14.07 30.79
CA ALA A 442 -7.51 15.25 31.06
C ALA A 442 -6.18 15.20 30.27
N SER A 443 -5.50 14.05 30.28
CA SER A 443 -4.25 13.86 29.53
C SER A 443 -4.48 13.95 28.01
N LEU A 444 -5.57 13.36 27.54
CA LEU A 444 -5.97 13.45 26.12
C LEU A 444 -6.24 14.90 25.71
N LEU A 445 -7.02 15.64 26.49
CA LEU A 445 -7.34 17.04 26.21
C LEU A 445 -6.10 17.92 26.19
N ALA A 446 -5.14 17.71 27.10
CA ALA A 446 -3.88 18.42 27.11
C ALA A 446 -3.08 18.15 25.82
N LEU A 447 -3.01 16.89 25.39
CA LEU A 447 -2.29 16.49 24.17
C LEU A 447 -2.92 17.07 22.91
N VAL A 448 -4.24 16.97 22.78
CA VAL A 448 -4.99 17.49 21.62
C VAL A 448 -4.98 19.02 21.61
N SER A 449 -5.12 19.69 22.76
CA SER A 449 -5.04 21.15 22.84
C SER A 449 -3.65 21.66 22.42
N LYS A 450 -2.58 20.95 22.79
CA LYS A 450 -1.22 21.24 22.33
C LYS A 450 -1.11 21.11 20.79
N ALA A 451 -1.68 20.05 20.22
CA ALA A 451 -1.69 19.87 18.77
C ALA A 451 -2.43 21.00 18.05
N ILE A 452 -3.62 21.39 18.55
CA ILE A 452 -4.41 22.50 17.99
C ILE A 452 -3.66 23.83 18.08
N ALA A 453 -3.11 24.15 19.25
CA ALA A 453 -2.39 25.41 19.48
C ALA A 453 -1.10 25.51 18.61
N GLY A 454 -0.52 24.39 18.24
CA GLY A 454 0.66 24.31 17.40
C GLY A 454 0.37 24.38 15.89
N LEU A 455 -0.88 24.39 15.47
CA LEU A 455 -1.22 24.50 14.05
C LEU A 455 -0.86 25.90 13.52
N ASP A 456 -0.16 25.94 12.41
CA ASP A 456 0.09 27.18 11.67
C ASP A 456 -1.10 27.47 10.74
N LEU A 457 -2.04 28.26 11.24
CA LEU A 457 -3.25 28.63 10.53
C LEU A 457 -3.02 29.61 9.37
N SER A 458 -1.82 30.19 9.26
CA SER A 458 -1.41 31.06 8.15
C SER A 458 -0.96 30.26 6.92
N LYS A 459 -0.55 29.00 7.11
CA LYS A 459 -0.17 28.16 5.99
C LYS A 459 -1.38 27.91 5.08
N PRO A 460 -1.19 28.05 3.77
CA PRO A 460 -2.18 27.57 2.82
C PRO A 460 -2.38 26.05 3.05
N TYR A 461 -3.59 25.63 2.88
CA TYR A 461 -4.01 24.23 3.03
C TYR A 461 -3.22 23.24 2.19
#